data_18fb1cc4dc4c3a87ff51667d361741f6
#
_entry.id   18fb1cc4dc4c3a87ff51667d361741f6
#
_cell.length_a   1.000
_cell.length_b   1.000
_cell.length_c   1.000
_cell.angle_alpha   90.00
_cell.angle_beta   90.00
_cell.angle_gamma   90.00
#
_symmetry.space_group_name_H-M   'P 1'
#
loop_
_entity.id
_entity.type
_entity.pdbx_description
1 polymer ?
#
loop_
_entity_poly.entity_id
_entity_poly.type
_entity_poly.pdbx_seq_one_letter_code
_entity_poly.pdbx_strand_id
1 'polypeptide(L)'
;MNFIAAGLSDVGLQREHNEDSYCILSKHRLFVVADGMGGHRAGDVASHMATTEITAFFDATSADGDGVEWPAEEDARLTPDQNRLVSAVKLANQRIFQASVGNRSVQGMGTTVVGALFNRDDRNMHIAHVGDSRAYRVRGGDITQLTRDHSLLNDYLLVMPNMTDAQRERLPSNVITRALGMQDGVPVDVFFENVEPGDVYVLCSDGLNGMVSDDRILDIVHGAGANVETTAKALVAQANENGGEDNTTVVVVRITE
;
A
#
# COMPACT_ATOMS: atom_id res chain seq x y z
N MET A 1 21.66 0.94 -10.29
CA MET A 1 20.88 1.28 -9.10
C MET A 1 20.49 0.02 -8.33
N ASN A 2 20.52 0.10 -7.02
CA ASN A 2 20.10 -0.96 -6.11
C ASN A 2 19.09 -0.38 -5.11
N PHE A 3 18.67 -1.16 -4.15
CA PHE A 3 17.81 -0.70 -3.07
C PHE A 3 18.16 -1.41 -1.76
N ILE A 4 17.79 -0.79 -0.67
CA ILE A 4 17.66 -1.42 0.65
C ILE A 4 16.24 -1.18 1.14
N ALA A 5 15.64 -2.16 1.82
CA ALA A 5 14.28 -2.05 2.31
C ALA A 5 14.12 -2.69 3.68
N ALA A 6 13.24 -2.12 4.47
CA ALA A 6 12.80 -2.67 5.75
C ALA A 6 11.31 -2.39 5.95
N GLY A 7 10.63 -3.30 6.65
CA GLY A 7 9.23 -3.14 7.03
C GLY A 7 9.05 -3.38 8.52
N LEU A 8 8.01 -2.77 9.06
CA LEU A 8 7.57 -2.96 10.44
C LEU A 8 6.05 -2.83 10.48
N SER A 9 5.41 -3.72 11.23
CA SER A 9 3.99 -3.67 11.54
C SER A 9 3.80 -3.75 13.04
N ASP A 10 2.91 -2.92 13.57
CA ASP A 10 2.62 -2.84 15.01
C ASP A 10 1.10 -2.76 15.23
N VAL A 11 0.61 -3.37 16.27
CA VAL A 11 -0.82 -3.41 16.58
C VAL A 11 -1.38 -2.05 17.00
N GLY A 12 -0.52 -1.11 17.36
CA GLY A 12 -0.91 0.14 17.99
C GLY A 12 -1.22 0.00 19.48
N LEU A 13 -1.84 1.03 20.07
CA LEU A 13 -2.15 1.07 21.50
C LEU A 13 -3.63 0.85 21.81
N GLN A 14 -4.51 0.95 20.82
CA GLN A 14 -5.96 0.90 20.99
C GLN A 14 -6.60 -0.37 20.40
N ARG A 15 -5.90 -1.08 19.54
CA ARG A 15 -6.41 -2.30 18.90
C ARG A 15 -5.94 -3.55 19.63
N GLU A 16 -6.74 -4.61 19.64
CA GLU A 16 -6.41 -5.90 20.22
C GLU A 16 -5.69 -6.83 19.22
N HIS A 17 -5.95 -6.63 17.93
CA HIS A 17 -5.41 -7.45 16.84
C HIS A 17 -4.83 -6.56 15.75
N ASN A 18 -3.80 -7.09 15.08
CA ASN A 18 -3.22 -6.46 13.92
C ASN A 18 -3.86 -7.05 12.66
N GLU A 19 -4.60 -6.25 11.92
CA GLU A 19 -5.26 -6.63 10.68
C GLU A 19 -4.44 -6.19 9.44
N ASP A 20 -3.30 -5.51 9.65
CA ASP A 20 -2.36 -5.16 8.60
C ASP A 20 -1.46 -6.33 8.18
N SER A 21 -1.02 -6.30 6.95
CA SER A 21 -0.01 -7.21 6.41
C SER A 21 0.93 -6.49 5.46
N TYR A 22 2.18 -6.96 5.38
CA TYR A 22 3.12 -6.44 4.37
C TYR A 22 4.02 -7.55 3.83
N CYS A 23 4.60 -7.33 2.66
CA CYS A 23 5.69 -8.17 2.17
C CYS A 23 6.78 -7.36 1.46
N ILE A 24 8.01 -7.86 1.57
CA ILE A 24 9.20 -7.36 0.88
C ILE A 24 9.78 -8.51 0.07
N LEU A 25 9.54 -8.50 -1.23
CA LEU A 25 10.00 -9.53 -2.16
C LEU A 25 11.25 -9.04 -2.88
N SER A 26 12.40 -9.08 -2.21
CA SER A 26 13.66 -8.55 -2.75
C SER A 26 14.05 -9.16 -4.10
N LYS A 27 13.76 -10.44 -4.32
CA LYS A 27 13.98 -11.14 -5.60
C LYS A 27 13.24 -10.46 -6.76
N HIS A 28 12.02 -10.02 -6.51
CA HIS A 28 11.15 -9.37 -7.49
C HIS A 28 11.19 -7.85 -7.40
N ARG A 29 11.92 -7.28 -6.42
CA ARG A 29 11.95 -5.83 -6.14
C ARG A 29 10.55 -5.25 -5.91
N LEU A 30 9.70 -6.02 -5.26
CA LEU A 30 8.32 -5.69 -4.95
C LEU A 30 8.13 -5.49 -3.45
N PHE A 31 7.40 -4.45 -3.11
CA PHE A 31 7.07 -4.02 -1.75
C PHE A 31 5.57 -3.80 -1.67
N VAL A 32 4.90 -4.36 -0.67
CA VAL A 32 3.45 -4.28 -0.53
C VAL A 32 3.07 -4.02 0.92
N VAL A 33 2.09 -3.15 1.12
CA VAL A 33 1.34 -2.99 2.38
C VAL A 33 -0.13 -3.20 2.07
N ALA A 34 -0.82 -3.88 2.97
CA ALA A 34 -2.25 -4.17 2.91
C ALA A 34 -2.85 -3.96 4.30
N ASP A 35 -3.89 -3.15 4.39
CA ASP A 35 -4.63 -2.82 5.60
C ASP A 35 -5.98 -3.51 5.56
N GLY A 36 -6.18 -4.42 6.49
CA GLY A 36 -7.34 -5.30 6.51
C GLY A 36 -8.53 -4.66 7.21
N MET A 37 -9.71 -4.82 6.63
CA MET A 37 -10.96 -4.36 7.21
C MET A 37 -11.98 -5.49 7.27
N GLY A 38 -12.74 -5.52 8.34
CA GLY A 38 -13.81 -6.50 8.55
C GLY A 38 -13.99 -6.82 10.03
N GLY A 39 -15.20 -7.08 10.48
CA GLY A 39 -15.43 -7.40 11.90
C GLY A 39 -14.71 -8.70 12.32
N HIS A 40 -14.20 -8.77 13.56
CA HIS A 40 -13.74 -10.00 14.22
C HIS A 40 -12.61 -10.81 13.52
N ARG A 41 -11.51 -10.28 13.16
CA ARG A 41 -10.37 -10.97 12.49
C ARG A 41 -10.57 -11.24 10.97
N ALA A 42 -11.62 -10.74 10.36
CA ALA A 42 -11.82 -10.95 8.94
C ALA A 42 -10.84 -10.07 8.12
N GLY A 43 -10.46 -8.91 8.64
CA GLY A 43 -9.46 -8.03 8.04
C GLY A 43 -8.07 -8.65 7.98
N ASP A 44 -7.61 -9.29 9.07
CA ASP A 44 -6.34 -10.05 9.13
C ASP A 44 -6.27 -11.10 8.01
N VAL A 45 -7.35 -11.86 7.82
CA VAL A 45 -7.42 -12.85 6.74
C VAL A 45 -7.32 -12.18 5.36
N ALA A 46 -8.01 -11.06 5.15
CA ALA A 46 -8.02 -10.40 3.85
C ALA A 46 -6.65 -9.79 3.49
N SER A 47 -6.01 -9.07 4.40
CA SER A 47 -4.70 -8.45 4.20
C SER A 47 -3.59 -9.49 3.98
N HIS A 48 -3.63 -10.58 4.77
CA HIS A 48 -2.69 -11.69 4.60
C HIS A 48 -2.91 -12.44 3.28
N MET A 49 -4.15 -12.65 2.87
CA MET A 49 -4.45 -13.22 1.53
C MET A 49 -3.93 -12.30 0.42
N ALA A 50 -4.10 -10.98 0.53
CA ALA A 50 -3.61 -10.04 -0.48
C ALA A 50 -2.10 -10.17 -0.67
N THR A 51 -1.31 -10.09 0.41
CA THR A 51 0.15 -10.21 0.34
C THR A 51 0.60 -11.59 -0.15
N THR A 52 -0.10 -12.66 0.24
CA THR A 52 0.22 -14.03 -0.18
C THR A 52 -0.07 -14.26 -1.67
N GLU A 53 -1.24 -13.87 -2.16
CA GLU A 53 -1.62 -14.07 -3.56
C GLU A 53 -0.75 -13.22 -4.52
N ILE A 54 -0.44 -11.97 -4.13
CA ILE A 54 0.49 -11.11 -4.88
C ILE A 54 1.88 -11.77 -4.93
N THR A 55 2.38 -12.29 -3.81
CA THR A 55 3.66 -13.00 -3.75
C THR A 55 3.66 -14.20 -4.68
N ALA A 56 2.65 -15.06 -4.57
CA ALA A 56 2.53 -16.28 -5.37
C ALA A 56 2.47 -15.96 -6.88
N PHE A 57 1.74 -14.92 -7.27
CA PHE A 57 1.67 -14.48 -8.66
C PHE A 57 3.03 -14.02 -9.19
N PHE A 58 3.78 -13.23 -8.41
CA PHE A 58 5.11 -12.78 -8.80
C PHE A 58 6.13 -13.91 -8.87
N ASP A 59 6.04 -14.90 -7.99
CA ASP A 59 6.89 -16.09 -8.07
C ASP A 59 6.56 -16.94 -9.31
N ALA A 60 5.30 -17.13 -9.61
CA ALA A 60 4.83 -17.91 -10.76
C ALA A 60 5.11 -17.23 -12.12
N THR A 61 5.07 -15.90 -12.18
CA THR A 61 5.31 -15.11 -13.40
C THR A 61 6.76 -14.59 -13.51
N SER A 62 7.71 -15.16 -12.74
CA SER A 62 9.14 -14.86 -12.94
C SER A 62 9.59 -15.36 -14.33
N ALA A 63 10.70 -14.78 -14.86
CA ALA A 63 11.18 -15.00 -16.23
C ALA A 63 11.37 -16.47 -16.66
N ASP A 64 11.34 -17.39 -15.70
CA ASP A 64 11.43 -18.84 -15.91
C ASP A 64 10.05 -19.53 -15.89
N GLY A 65 8.96 -18.78 -15.73
CA GLY A 65 7.58 -19.29 -15.58
C GLY A 65 6.79 -19.30 -16.88
N ASP A 66 7.07 -20.23 -17.78
CA ASP A 66 6.22 -20.51 -18.93
C ASP A 66 4.88 -21.12 -18.48
N GLY A 67 3.77 -20.46 -18.82
CA GLY A 67 2.44 -21.07 -18.75
C GLY A 67 1.52 -20.63 -17.61
N VAL A 68 1.81 -19.52 -16.94
CA VAL A 68 0.85 -18.95 -15.97
C VAL A 68 -0.25 -18.20 -16.72
N GLU A 69 -1.50 -18.61 -16.50
CA GLU A 69 -2.67 -17.89 -17.01
C GLU A 69 -2.84 -16.58 -16.23
N TRP A 70 -2.79 -15.48 -16.94
CA TRP A 70 -2.99 -14.17 -16.34
C TRP A 70 -4.48 -13.92 -16.05
N PRO A 71 -4.84 -13.36 -14.90
CA PRO A 71 -6.24 -13.22 -14.47
C PRO A 71 -7.05 -12.20 -15.29
N ALA A 72 -6.36 -11.43 -16.14
CA ALA A 72 -6.97 -10.43 -17.02
C ALA A 72 -6.13 -10.30 -18.30
N GLU A 73 -6.78 -9.89 -19.39
CA GLU A 73 -6.09 -9.49 -20.60
C GLU A 73 -5.15 -8.30 -20.32
N GLU A 74 -3.98 -8.30 -20.96
CA GLU A 74 -3.03 -7.19 -20.85
C GLU A 74 -3.65 -5.92 -21.44
N ASP A 75 -3.51 -4.81 -20.72
CA ASP A 75 -3.86 -3.49 -21.24
C ASP A 75 -2.66 -2.94 -22.03
N ALA A 76 -2.83 -2.80 -23.33
CA ALA A 76 -1.78 -2.29 -24.23
C ALA A 76 -1.32 -0.84 -23.90
N ARG A 77 -2.05 -0.12 -23.04
CA ARG A 77 -1.67 1.23 -22.57
C ARG A 77 -0.69 1.19 -21.41
N LEU A 78 -0.55 0.05 -20.77
CA LEU A 78 0.31 -0.16 -19.61
C LEU A 78 1.64 -0.81 -20.02
N THR A 79 2.69 -0.53 -19.26
CA THR A 79 3.96 -1.25 -19.40
C THR A 79 3.80 -2.71 -18.93
N PRO A 80 4.70 -3.64 -19.32
CA PRO A 80 4.67 -5.01 -18.81
C PRO A 80 4.66 -5.09 -17.27
N ASP A 81 5.48 -4.27 -16.59
CA ASP A 81 5.52 -4.23 -15.14
C ASP A 81 4.23 -3.71 -14.51
N GLN A 82 3.59 -2.70 -15.12
CA GLN A 82 2.28 -2.23 -14.68
C GLN A 82 1.21 -3.31 -14.87
N ASN A 83 1.19 -3.96 -16.03
CA ASN A 83 0.26 -5.07 -16.27
C ASN A 83 0.45 -6.19 -15.25
N ARG A 84 1.69 -6.56 -14.95
CA ARG A 84 2.01 -7.59 -13.97
C ARG A 84 1.53 -7.21 -12.58
N LEU A 85 1.79 -5.98 -12.15
CA LEU A 85 1.38 -5.49 -10.83
C LEU A 85 -0.16 -5.40 -10.71
N VAL A 86 -0.82 -4.85 -11.74
CA VAL A 86 -2.30 -4.79 -11.80
C VAL A 86 -2.93 -6.18 -11.79
N SER A 87 -2.37 -7.12 -12.53
CA SER A 87 -2.87 -8.51 -12.59
C SER A 87 -2.74 -9.22 -11.24
N ALA A 88 -1.61 -9.03 -10.54
CA ALA A 88 -1.42 -9.56 -9.19
C ALA A 88 -2.49 -9.03 -8.21
N VAL A 89 -2.75 -7.71 -8.24
CA VAL A 89 -3.77 -7.08 -7.38
C VAL A 89 -5.18 -7.57 -7.73
N LYS A 90 -5.51 -7.69 -9.02
CA LYS A 90 -6.80 -8.22 -9.46
C LYS A 90 -7.02 -9.68 -9.06
N LEU A 91 -5.97 -10.51 -9.17
CA LEU A 91 -6.05 -11.90 -8.72
C LEU A 91 -6.28 -11.98 -7.21
N ALA A 92 -5.55 -11.20 -6.43
CA ALA A 92 -5.76 -11.11 -4.99
C ALA A 92 -7.20 -10.70 -4.66
N ASN A 93 -7.74 -9.68 -5.35
CA ASN A 93 -9.14 -9.28 -5.20
C ASN A 93 -10.11 -10.44 -5.43
N GLN A 94 -9.96 -11.16 -6.54
CA GLN A 94 -10.85 -12.29 -6.87
C GLN A 94 -10.80 -13.38 -5.80
N ARG A 95 -9.60 -13.72 -5.29
CA ARG A 95 -9.42 -14.75 -4.25
C ARG A 95 -10.07 -14.34 -2.93
N ILE A 96 -9.88 -13.08 -2.51
CA ILE A 96 -10.48 -12.53 -1.29
C ILE A 96 -12.01 -12.50 -1.43
N PHE A 97 -12.53 -12.01 -2.55
CA PHE A 97 -13.96 -11.97 -2.81
C PHE A 97 -14.59 -13.37 -2.80
N GLN A 98 -13.98 -14.34 -3.48
CA GLN A 98 -14.47 -15.73 -3.49
C GLN A 98 -14.48 -16.35 -2.09
N ALA A 99 -13.44 -16.11 -1.30
CA ALA A 99 -13.38 -16.57 0.08
C ALA A 99 -14.43 -15.90 0.98
N SER A 100 -14.64 -14.59 0.81
CA SER A 100 -15.65 -13.81 1.53
C SER A 100 -17.08 -14.29 1.26
N VAL A 101 -17.41 -14.60 -0.01
CA VAL A 101 -18.73 -15.10 -0.38
C VAL A 101 -18.91 -16.57 0.03
N GLY A 102 -17.84 -17.36 -0.03
CA GLY A 102 -17.88 -18.82 0.24
C GLY A 102 -17.89 -19.21 1.72
N ASN A 103 -17.51 -18.29 2.62
CA ASN A 103 -17.34 -18.61 4.04
C ASN A 103 -17.92 -17.50 4.95
N ARG A 104 -18.96 -17.87 5.72
CA ARG A 104 -19.64 -16.94 6.64
C ARG A 104 -18.74 -16.33 7.70
N SER A 105 -17.67 -17.02 8.12
CA SER A 105 -16.75 -16.53 9.16
C SER A 105 -15.90 -15.34 8.71
N VAL A 106 -15.75 -15.15 7.40
CA VAL A 106 -14.98 -14.06 6.79
C VAL A 106 -15.83 -13.23 5.82
N GLN A 107 -17.16 -13.35 5.93
CA GLN A 107 -18.09 -12.63 5.07
C GLN A 107 -17.92 -11.12 5.25
N GLY A 108 -17.78 -10.40 4.12
CA GLY A 108 -17.60 -8.95 4.12
C GLY A 108 -16.18 -8.50 4.47
N MET A 109 -15.20 -9.42 4.52
CA MET A 109 -13.80 -9.04 4.64
C MET A 109 -13.32 -8.28 3.42
N GLY A 110 -12.41 -7.36 3.63
CA GLY A 110 -11.73 -6.61 2.59
C GLY A 110 -10.38 -6.13 3.06
N THR A 111 -9.62 -5.57 2.16
CA THR A 111 -8.32 -4.95 2.48
C THR A 111 -7.99 -3.87 1.47
N THR A 112 -7.26 -2.87 1.90
CA THR A 112 -6.53 -2.00 0.99
C THR A 112 -5.35 -2.74 0.40
N VAL A 113 -4.69 -2.13 -0.56
CA VAL A 113 -3.35 -2.51 -1.00
C VAL A 113 -2.63 -1.31 -1.59
N VAL A 114 -1.37 -1.14 -1.23
CA VAL A 114 -0.42 -0.30 -1.94
C VAL A 114 0.83 -1.13 -2.25
N GLY A 115 1.19 -1.17 -3.53
CA GLY A 115 2.33 -1.94 -4.02
C GLY A 115 3.30 -1.08 -4.80
N ALA A 116 4.60 -1.27 -4.60
CA ALA A 116 5.67 -0.61 -5.33
C ALA A 116 6.61 -1.65 -5.95
N LEU A 117 6.79 -1.58 -7.26
CA LEU A 117 7.67 -2.47 -8.04
C LEU A 117 8.81 -1.64 -8.65
N PHE A 118 10.04 -1.91 -8.23
CA PHE A 118 11.20 -1.21 -8.75
C PHE A 118 11.75 -1.89 -10.01
N ASN A 119 11.62 -1.22 -11.16
CA ASN A 119 12.32 -1.60 -12.40
C ASN A 119 13.70 -0.95 -12.44
N ARG A 120 14.74 -1.78 -12.28
CA ARG A 120 16.13 -1.33 -12.24
C ARG A 120 16.62 -0.81 -13.60
N ASP A 121 16.19 -1.46 -14.67
CA ASP A 121 16.72 -1.20 -16.01
C ASP A 121 16.17 0.10 -16.57
N ASP A 122 14.87 0.35 -16.39
CA ASP A 122 14.20 1.58 -16.78
C ASP A 122 14.32 2.69 -15.72
N ARG A 123 14.84 2.38 -14.53
CA ARG A 123 14.94 3.29 -13.38
C ARG A 123 13.59 3.90 -13.00
N ASN A 124 12.58 3.05 -12.96
CA ASN A 124 11.22 3.45 -12.61
C ASN A 124 10.74 2.73 -11.35
N MET A 125 9.93 3.44 -10.55
CA MET A 125 9.10 2.84 -9.51
C MET A 125 7.67 2.80 -10.01
N HIS A 126 7.14 1.60 -10.23
CA HIS A 126 5.74 1.39 -10.57
C HIS A 126 4.94 1.28 -9.28
N ILE A 127 3.90 2.08 -9.15
CA ILE A 127 3.01 2.09 -7.97
C ILE A 127 1.64 1.64 -8.42
N ALA A 128 1.04 0.69 -7.69
CA ALA A 128 -0.37 0.34 -7.83
C ALA A 128 -1.06 0.39 -6.47
N HIS A 129 -2.31 0.88 -6.42
CA HIS A 129 -3.03 0.91 -5.16
C HIS A 129 -4.54 0.77 -5.33
N VAL A 130 -5.17 0.30 -4.25
CA VAL A 130 -6.61 0.26 -4.02
C VAL A 130 -6.84 0.54 -2.53
N GLY A 131 -7.61 1.57 -2.21
CA GLY A 131 -7.85 1.99 -0.82
C GLY A 131 -7.17 3.30 -0.49
N ASP A 132 -6.90 3.52 0.78
CA ASP A 132 -6.32 4.72 1.37
C ASP A 132 -4.96 4.49 2.05
N SER A 133 -4.42 3.27 1.98
CA SER A 133 -3.00 3.05 2.22
C SER A 133 -2.16 3.82 1.20
N ARG A 134 -1.08 4.43 1.65
CA ARG A 134 -0.35 5.43 0.87
C ARG A 134 1.06 5.00 0.49
N ALA A 135 1.52 5.56 -0.62
CA ALA A 135 2.94 5.61 -0.98
C ALA A 135 3.39 7.07 -1.02
N TYR A 136 4.49 7.33 -0.34
CA TYR A 136 5.20 8.61 -0.35
C TYR A 136 6.56 8.44 -1.00
N ARG A 137 7.06 9.52 -1.63
CA ARG A 137 8.45 9.68 -2.03
C ARG A 137 9.06 10.84 -1.27
N VAL A 138 10.21 10.60 -0.66
CA VAL A 138 11.09 11.63 -0.12
C VAL A 138 12.29 11.78 -1.05
N ARG A 139 12.45 12.96 -1.62
CA ARG A 139 13.55 13.32 -2.53
C ARG A 139 14.11 14.68 -2.13
N GLY A 140 15.41 14.76 -1.82
CA GLY A 140 16.01 15.97 -1.30
C GLY A 140 15.33 16.43 -0.01
N GLY A 141 14.83 17.64 0.01
CA GLY A 141 14.11 18.23 1.16
C GLY A 141 12.58 18.10 1.10
N ASP A 142 12.03 17.35 0.15
CA ASP A 142 10.60 17.32 -0.12
C ASP A 142 10.00 15.93 0.09
N ILE A 143 8.77 15.90 0.60
CA ILE A 143 7.92 14.72 0.63
C ILE A 143 6.75 14.91 -0.35
N THR A 144 6.43 13.85 -1.09
CA THR A 144 5.31 13.85 -2.02
C THR A 144 4.46 12.61 -1.78
N GLN A 145 3.17 12.78 -1.46
CA GLN A 145 2.21 11.67 -1.52
C GLN A 145 1.98 11.30 -3.00
N LEU A 146 2.29 10.07 -3.35
CA LEU A 146 2.20 9.57 -4.74
C LEU A 146 0.82 9.00 -5.04
N THR A 147 0.21 8.32 -4.08
CA THR A 147 -1.12 7.74 -4.20
C THR A 147 -2.19 8.77 -3.88
N ARG A 148 -3.38 8.53 -4.40
CA ARG A 148 -4.55 9.28 -4.04
C ARG A 148 -5.55 8.37 -3.36
N ASP A 149 -5.88 8.65 -2.10
CA ASP A 149 -6.75 7.80 -1.31
C ASP A 149 -8.12 7.61 -1.99
N HIS A 150 -8.58 6.37 -2.06
CA HIS A 150 -9.95 6.04 -2.45
C HIS A 150 -10.87 6.19 -1.23
N SER A 151 -11.14 7.44 -0.87
CA SER A 151 -11.97 7.81 0.27
C SER A 151 -13.11 8.74 -0.15
N LEU A 152 -14.17 8.73 0.65
CA LEU A 152 -15.33 9.59 0.41
C LEU A 152 -14.92 11.06 0.36
N LEU A 153 -14.02 11.48 1.23
CA LEU A 153 -13.50 12.85 1.25
C LEU A 153 -12.84 13.21 -0.09
N ASN A 154 -11.96 12.36 -0.60
CA ASN A 154 -11.26 12.60 -1.85
C ASN A 154 -12.20 12.55 -3.07
N ASP A 155 -13.22 11.70 -3.04
CA ASP A 155 -14.26 11.68 -4.09
C ASP A 155 -15.05 13.00 -4.11
N TYR A 156 -15.39 13.55 -2.94
CA TYR A 156 -15.99 14.87 -2.84
C TYR A 156 -15.06 16.00 -3.34
N LEU A 157 -13.77 15.96 -2.99
CA LEU A 157 -12.80 16.95 -3.44
C LEU A 157 -12.60 16.98 -4.96
N LEU A 158 -12.83 15.85 -5.66
CA LEU A 158 -12.83 15.83 -7.13
C LEU A 158 -13.97 16.64 -7.73
N VAL A 159 -15.15 16.55 -7.11
CA VAL A 159 -16.37 17.20 -7.63
C VAL A 159 -16.47 18.65 -7.12
N MET A 160 -15.93 18.90 -5.94
CA MET A 160 -15.95 20.20 -5.26
C MET A 160 -14.53 20.58 -4.75
N PRO A 161 -13.61 20.95 -5.65
CA PRO A 161 -12.21 21.22 -5.28
C PRO A 161 -12.03 22.41 -4.32
N ASN A 162 -13.03 23.30 -4.25
CA ASN A 162 -13.00 24.50 -3.42
C ASN A 162 -13.75 24.32 -2.08
N MET A 163 -13.89 23.10 -1.57
CA MET A 163 -14.50 22.87 -0.25
C MET A 163 -13.72 23.63 0.83
N THR A 164 -14.47 24.32 1.70
CA THR A 164 -13.89 24.94 2.90
C THR A 164 -13.53 23.90 3.94
N ASP A 165 -12.61 24.21 4.85
CA ASP A 165 -12.21 23.29 5.93
C ASP A 165 -13.42 22.88 6.78
N ALA A 166 -14.33 23.79 7.10
CA ALA A 166 -15.57 23.48 7.80
C ALA A 166 -16.51 22.53 7.05
N GLN A 167 -16.41 22.44 5.72
CA GLN A 167 -17.15 21.45 4.92
C GLN A 167 -16.44 20.09 4.94
N ARG A 168 -15.10 20.09 4.87
CA ARG A 168 -14.27 18.86 4.95
C ARG A 168 -14.44 18.18 6.30
N GLU A 169 -14.42 18.92 7.40
CA GLU A 169 -14.61 18.42 8.77
C GLU A 169 -15.98 17.73 9.01
N ARG A 170 -16.97 18.02 8.17
CA ARG A 170 -18.30 17.37 8.24
C ARG A 170 -18.36 16.03 7.51
N LEU A 171 -17.40 15.73 6.69
CA LEU A 171 -17.30 14.45 6.00
C LEU A 171 -16.55 13.43 6.87
N PRO A 172 -17.02 12.19 6.93
CA PRO A 172 -16.25 11.15 7.61
C PRO A 172 -14.93 10.94 6.86
N SER A 173 -13.82 11.03 7.60
CA SER A 173 -12.46 10.91 7.04
C SER A 173 -12.06 9.45 6.76
N ASN A 174 -12.70 8.50 7.43
CA ASN A 174 -12.38 7.07 7.44
C ASN A 174 -13.29 6.20 6.58
N VAL A 175 -14.02 6.79 5.63
CA VAL A 175 -14.88 6.02 4.72
C VAL A 175 -14.15 5.73 3.43
N ILE A 176 -13.71 4.49 3.29
CA ILE A 176 -13.05 3.98 2.09
C ILE A 176 -14.12 3.68 1.02
N THR A 177 -13.88 4.11 -0.20
CA THR A 177 -14.81 3.91 -1.33
C THR A 177 -14.38 2.76 -2.25
N ARG A 178 -13.16 2.23 -2.06
CA ARG A 178 -12.62 1.13 -2.85
C ARG A 178 -11.68 0.25 -2.03
N ALA A 179 -11.92 -1.07 -2.03
CA ALA A 179 -11.08 -2.06 -1.36
C ALA A 179 -11.14 -3.40 -2.08
N LEU A 180 -10.13 -4.25 -1.88
CA LEU A 180 -10.12 -5.63 -2.35
C LEU A 180 -11.13 -6.47 -1.56
N GLY A 181 -11.74 -7.45 -2.22
CA GLY A 181 -12.66 -8.41 -1.61
C GLY A 181 -14.11 -7.94 -1.48
N MET A 182 -14.39 -6.65 -1.74
CA MET A 182 -15.74 -6.09 -1.64
C MET A 182 -16.61 -6.38 -2.86
N GLN A 183 -16.00 -6.55 -4.03
CA GLN A 183 -16.65 -6.84 -5.30
C GLN A 183 -15.81 -7.83 -6.11
N ASP A 184 -16.42 -8.52 -7.05
CA ASP A 184 -15.72 -9.48 -7.92
C ASP A 184 -14.61 -8.83 -8.75
N GLY A 185 -14.82 -7.61 -9.23
CA GLY A 185 -13.82 -6.81 -9.92
C GLY A 185 -13.52 -5.50 -9.20
N VAL A 186 -12.25 -5.06 -9.25
CA VAL A 186 -11.81 -3.80 -8.65
C VAL A 186 -10.98 -2.99 -9.66
N PRO A 187 -11.25 -1.70 -9.86
CA PRO A 187 -10.35 -0.80 -10.57
C PRO A 187 -9.09 -0.58 -9.74
N VAL A 188 -7.93 -0.80 -10.36
CA VAL A 188 -6.61 -0.59 -9.76
C VAL A 188 -6.01 0.68 -10.35
N ASP A 189 -5.65 1.63 -9.50
CA ASP A 189 -4.91 2.80 -9.95
C ASP A 189 -3.43 2.42 -10.06
N VAL A 190 -2.82 2.71 -11.21
CA VAL A 190 -1.42 2.36 -11.49
C VAL A 190 -0.72 3.46 -12.26
N PHE A 191 0.50 3.76 -11.86
CA PHE A 191 1.38 4.72 -12.52
C PHE A 191 2.84 4.35 -12.27
N PHE A 192 3.76 5.10 -12.87
CA PHE A 192 5.19 5.00 -12.55
C PHE A 192 5.82 6.39 -12.47
N GLU A 193 6.95 6.46 -11.80
CA GLU A 193 7.81 7.65 -11.78
C GLU A 193 9.29 7.28 -11.93
N ASN A 194 10.08 8.24 -12.38
CA ASN A 194 11.52 8.07 -12.48
C ASN A 194 12.15 8.11 -11.09
N VAL A 195 13.07 7.20 -10.86
CA VAL A 195 13.79 7.03 -9.61
C VAL A 195 15.17 7.67 -9.69
N GLU A 196 15.58 8.31 -8.60
CA GLU A 196 16.92 8.89 -8.43
C GLU A 196 17.66 8.23 -7.26
N PRO A 197 19.01 8.13 -7.33
CA PRO A 197 19.76 7.70 -6.18
C PRO A 197 19.52 8.60 -4.97
N GLY A 198 19.25 7.99 -3.82
CA GLY A 198 18.92 8.71 -2.58
C GLY A 198 17.44 8.86 -2.31
N ASP A 199 16.56 8.59 -3.27
CA ASP A 199 15.13 8.55 -3.03
C ASP A 199 14.77 7.57 -1.92
N VAL A 200 13.80 7.95 -1.09
CA VAL A 200 13.19 7.07 -0.11
C VAL A 200 11.70 6.99 -0.37
N TYR A 201 11.22 5.76 -0.57
CA TYR A 201 9.79 5.47 -0.66
C TYR A 201 9.31 4.95 0.68
N VAL A 202 8.17 5.45 1.13
CA VAL A 202 7.47 4.98 2.34
C VAL A 202 6.09 4.52 1.91
N LEU A 203 5.82 3.21 2.03
CA LEU A 203 4.48 2.65 1.90
C LEU A 203 3.93 2.47 3.31
N CYS A 204 2.67 2.82 3.53
CA CYS A 204 2.08 2.70 4.86
C CYS A 204 0.57 2.46 4.83
N SER A 205 0.06 1.84 5.90
CA SER A 205 -1.36 1.85 6.25
C SER A 205 -1.78 3.22 6.83
N ASP A 206 -3.07 3.43 6.98
CA ASP A 206 -3.64 4.69 7.47
C ASP A 206 -3.28 5.00 8.93
N GLY A 207 -2.95 3.99 9.74
CA GLY A 207 -2.45 4.18 11.09
C GLY A 207 -1.16 5.01 11.20
N LEU A 208 -0.37 5.10 10.11
CA LEU A 208 0.74 6.04 10.07
C LEU A 208 0.25 7.46 9.77
N ASN A 209 -0.37 7.66 8.62
CA ASN A 209 -0.73 9.02 8.15
C ASN A 209 -1.92 9.64 8.88
N GLY A 210 -2.70 8.86 9.59
CA GLY A 210 -3.70 9.34 10.54
C GLY A 210 -3.10 9.95 11.81
N MET A 211 -1.90 9.47 12.20
CA MET A 211 -1.22 9.90 13.43
C MET A 211 -0.04 10.83 13.19
N VAL A 212 0.61 10.77 12.02
CA VAL A 212 1.86 11.47 11.73
C VAL A 212 1.70 12.32 10.48
N SER A 213 1.96 13.63 10.59
CA SER A 213 1.89 14.54 9.45
C SER A 213 3.01 14.27 8.44
N ASP A 214 2.78 14.65 7.17
CA ASP A 214 3.76 14.48 6.09
C ASP A 214 5.10 15.15 6.43
N ASP A 215 5.09 16.38 6.99
CA ASP A 215 6.31 17.08 7.44
C ASP A 215 7.07 16.26 8.49
N ARG A 216 6.34 15.62 9.40
CA ARG A 216 6.97 14.80 10.44
C ARG A 216 7.52 13.49 9.88
N ILE A 217 6.86 12.88 8.89
CA ILE A 217 7.40 11.73 8.16
C ILE A 217 8.72 12.13 7.48
N LEU A 218 8.76 13.28 6.81
CA LEU A 218 9.97 13.83 6.19
C LEU A 218 11.11 13.98 7.19
N ASP A 219 10.84 14.61 8.33
CA ASP A 219 11.85 14.83 9.41
C ASP A 219 12.42 13.51 9.91
N ILE A 220 11.57 12.48 10.11
CA ILE A 220 11.99 11.16 10.58
C ILE A 220 12.87 10.47 9.53
N VAL A 221 12.48 10.51 8.26
CA VAL A 221 13.26 9.91 7.16
C VAL A 221 14.64 10.57 7.07
N HIS A 222 14.73 11.90 7.22
CA HIS A 222 16.01 12.62 7.23
C HIS A 222 16.84 12.32 8.47
N GLY A 223 16.21 12.31 9.63
CA GLY A 223 16.89 12.08 10.92
C GLY A 223 17.50 10.70 11.06
N ALA A 224 16.87 9.68 10.46
CA ALA A 224 17.37 8.31 10.46
C ALA A 224 18.50 8.06 9.44
N GLY A 225 18.76 9.02 8.54
CA GLY A 225 19.81 8.92 7.54
C GLY A 225 19.59 7.77 6.55
N ALA A 226 20.63 6.93 6.33
CA ALA A 226 20.55 5.85 5.37
C ALA A 226 19.91 4.56 5.91
N ASN A 227 19.65 4.45 7.20
CA ASN A 227 19.18 3.21 7.83
C ASN A 227 17.66 3.08 7.77
N VAL A 228 17.18 2.28 6.83
CA VAL A 228 15.74 2.02 6.61
C VAL A 228 15.04 1.33 7.78
N GLU A 229 15.75 0.47 8.54
CA GLU A 229 15.19 -0.17 9.73
C GLU A 229 14.95 0.84 10.85
N THR A 230 15.89 1.76 11.05
CA THR A 230 15.74 2.85 12.02
C THR A 230 14.60 3.77 11.61
N THR A 231 14.48 4.06 10.31
CA THR A 231 13.36 4.86 9.78
C THR A 231 12.02 4.19 10.06
N ALA A 232 11.87 2.90 9.72
CA ALA A 232 10.62 2.18 9.94
C ALA A 232 10.23 2.15 11.43
N LYS A 233 11.20 1.88 12.32
CA LYS A 233 10.98 1.89 13.77
C LYS A 233 10.57 3.27 14.30
N ALA A 234 11.21 4.33 13.81
CA ALA A 234 10.91 5.68 14.25
C ALA A 234 9.52 6.17 13.77
N LEU A 235 9.10 5.78 12.55
CA LEU A 235 7.77 6.09 12.04
C LEU A 235 6.67 5.43 12.87
N VAL A 236 6.79 4.12 13.14
CA VAL A 236 5.82 3.38 13.96
C VAL A 236 5.82 3.89 15.42
N ALA A 237 6.99 4.14 15.99
CA ALA A 237 7.09 4.71 17.33
C ALA A 237 6.40 6.07 17.43
N GLN A 238 6.57 6.94 16.42
CA GLN A 238 5.91 8.24 16.39
C GLN A 238 4.38 8.13 16.29
N ALA A 239 3.87 7.17 15.49
CA ALA A 239 2.43 6.92 15.40
C ALA A 239 1.88 6.48 16.78
N ASN A 240 2.58 5.58 17.48
CA ASN A 240 2.22 5.14 18.80
C ASN A 240 2.31 6.26 19.85
N GLU A 241 3.34 7.10 19.82
CA GLU A 241 3.47 8.26 20.69
C GLU A 241 2.33 9.27 20.50
N ASN A 242 1.80 9.40 19.28
CA ASN A 242 0.70 10.28 18.95
C ASN A 242 -0.70 9.69 19.26
N GLY A 243 -0.76 8.47 19.80
CA GLY A 243 -2.00 7.84 20.25
C GLY A 243 -2.16 6.37 19.88
N GLY A 244 -1.50 5.92 18.80
CA GLY A 244 -1.54 4.53 18.35
C GLY A 244 -2.97 4.01 18.17
N GLU A 245 -3.84 4.81 17.53
CA GLU A 245 -5.28 4.54 17.44
C GLU A 245 -5.61 3.34 16.55
N ASP A 246 -4.71 3.06 15.58
CA ASP A 246 -4.87 1.93 14.66
C ASP A 246 -3.59 1.11 14.50
N ASN A 247 -3.71 -0.04 13.83
CA ASN A 247 -2.59 -0.83 13.34
C ASN A 247 -1.72 0.07 12.45
N THR A 248 -0.43 0.02 12.64
CA THR A 248 0.50 0.87 11.89
C THR A 248 1.54 0.01 11.20
N THR A 249 1.47 -0.03 9.88
CA THR A 249 2.41 -0.77 9.04
C THR A 249 3.14 0.14 8.09
N VAL A 250 4.45 0.00 8.03
CA VAL A 250 5.31 0.76 7.13
C VAL A 250 6.29 -0.15 6.40
N VAL A 251 6.55 0.15 5.13
CA VAL A 251 7.67 -0.39 4.36
C VAL A 251 8.47 0.77 3.80
N VAL A 252 9.74 0.83 4.17
CA VAL A 252 10.68 1.88 3.76
C VAL A 252 11.64 1.30 2.75
N VAL A 253 11.73 1.93 1.58
CA VAL A 253 12.63 1.52 0.49
C VAL A 253 13.53 2.70 0.13
N ARG A 254 14.84 2.53 0.27
CA ARG A 254 15.83 3.54 -0.15
C ARG A 254 16.54 3.08 -1.40
N ILE A 255 16.58 3.94 -2.40
CA ILE A 255 17.33 3.72 -3.63
C ILE A 255 18.79 4.09 -3.41
N THR A 256 19.68 3.18 -3.82
CA THR A 256 21.13 3.35 -3.75
C THR A 256 21.75 3.32 -5.14
N GLU A 257 23.02 3.68 -5.26
CA GLU A 257 23.77 3.67 -6.52
C GLU A 257 23.86 2.27 -7.17
#